data_a4bf0369dc7a6d0d3d6a81cae800c33e
#
_entry.id   a4bf0369dc7a6d0d3d6a81cae800c33e
#
_cell.length_a   1.000
_cell.length_b   1.000
_cell.length_c   1.000
_cell.angle_alpha   90.00
_cell.angle_beta   90.00
_cell.angle_gamma   90.00
#
_symmetry.space_group_name_H-M   'P 1'
#
loop_
_entity.id
_entity.type
_entity.pdbx_description
1 polymer ?
#
loop_
_entity_poly.entity_id
_entity_poly.type
_entity_poly.pdbx_seq_one_letter_code
_entity_poly.pdbx_strand_id
1 'polypeptide(L)'
;FDKGYNNYKQYAKFTEQGIFFVTRQRENAVYDIAVECLHDESTSSNILQETIIIQNYKDELNNLQTLKLRRIAWYDEKHNRSYEFITNSFELDAQTIALLYKYRWKIELFFKKLKQNFPLQYFVGDNSNAIEIQIWMALIALLLLSVIHQNNKTTMAFSVFVTIFKLHLFNYISIKQLLVEYKKKKHH
;
A
#
# COMPACT_ATOMS: atom_id res chain seq x y z
N PHE A 1 0.85 -7.29 -4.09
CA PHE A 1 -0.52 -7.23 -4.62
C PHE A 1 -1.55 -7.37 -3.50
N ASP A 2 -2.80 -6.96 -3.76
CA ASP A 2 -3.88 -7.14 -2.80
C ASP A 2 -4.40 -8.59 -2.82
N LYS A 3 -4.91 -9.09 -1.67
CA LYS A 3 -5.55 -10.40 -1.46
C LYS A 3 -6.62 -10.72 -2.53
N GLY A 4 -7.32 -9.70 -3.06
CA GLY A 4 -8.34 -9.85 -4.10
C GLY A 4 -7.81 -10.33 -5.46
N TYR A 5 -6.52 -10.13 -5.74
CA TYR A 5 -5.89 -10.44 -7.03
C TYR A 5 -5.09 -11.75 -7.05
N ASN A 6 -5.37 -12.68 -6.14
CA ASN A 6 -4.70 -13.97 -6.13
C ASN A 6 -5.03 -14.78 -7.39
N ASN A 7 -4.08 -14.76 -8.33
CA ASN A 7 -4.13 -15.50 -9.59
C ASN A 7 -2.80 -16.24 -9.79
N TYR A 8 -2.80 -17.54 -9.52
CA TYR A 8 -1.58 -18.36 -9.58
C TYR A 8 -1.02 -18.51 -11.00
N LYS A 9 -1.84 -18.43 -12.05
CA LYS A 9 -1.36 -18.35 -13.45
C LYS A 9 -0.50 -17.10 -13.66
N GLN A 10 -0.95 -15.96 -13.13
CA GLN A 10 -0.21 -14.72 -13.22
C GLN A 10 1.08 -14.77 -12.39
N TYR A 11 1.05 -15.42 -11.24
CA TYR A 11 2.24 -15.59 -10.40
C TYR A 11 3.28 -16.49 -11.06
N ALA A 12 2.85 -17.54 -11.77
CA ALA A 12 3.75 -18.35 -12.59
C ALA A 12 4.41 -17.53 -13.69
N LYS A 13 3.65 -16.73 -14.44
CA LYS A 13 4.19 -15.81 -15.46
C LYS A 13 5.20 -14.82 -14.88
N PHE A 14 4.93 -14.24 -13.71
CA PHE A 14 5.88 -13.37 -13.03
C PHE A 14 7.17 -14.11 -12.68
N THR A 15 7.05 -15.34 -12.19
CA THR A 15 8.21 -16.15 -11.83
C THR A 15 9.05 -16.49 -13.05
N GLU A 16 8.44 -16.88 -14.17
CA GLU A 16 9.10 -17.14 -15.46
C GLU A 16 9.83 -15.89 -16.01
N GLN A 17 9.26 -14.71 -15.77
CA GLN A 17 9.81 -13.42 -16.20
C GLN A 17 10.85 -12.86 -15.22
N GLY A 18 11.16 -13.55 -14.12
CA GLY A 18 12.06 -13.07 -13.09
C GLY A 18 11.50 -11.88 -12.29
N ILE A 19 10.19 -11.67 -12.29
CA ILE A 19 9.52 -10.60 -11.55
C ILE A 19 9.18 -11.13 -10.16
N PHE A 20 9.74 -10.50 -9.13
CA PHE A 20 9.40 -10.80 -7.75
C PHE A 20 8.06 -10.19 -7.35
N PHE A 21 7.32 -10.93 -6.55
CA PHE A 21 6.07 -10.44 -5.98
C PHE A 21 5.92 -10.81 -4.51
N VAL A 22 5.14 -10.01 -3.80
CA VAL A 22 4.65 -10.32 -2.46
C VAL A 22 3.15 -10.03 -2.44
N THR A 23 2.38 -10.99 -1.92
CA THR A 23 0.94 -10.83 -1.73
C THR A 23 0.48 -11.53 -0.47
N ARG A 24 -0.73 -11.23 -0.03
CA ARG A 24 -1.34 -11.91 1.11
C ARG A 24 -2.02 -13.20 0.65
N GLN A 25 -1.77 -14.32 1.36
CA GLN A 25 -2.44 -15.59 1.13
C GLN A 25 -3.93 -15.49 1.48
N ARG A 26 -4.75 -16.26 0.79
CA ARG A 26 -6.17 -16.46 1.16
C ARG A 26 -6.26 -17.41 2.34
N GLU A 27 -7.20 -17.17 3.25
CA GLU A 27 -7.38 -17.97 4.46
C GLU A 27 -7.77 -19.43 4.17
N ASN A 28 -8.42 -19.68 3.05
CA ASN A 28 -8.86 -20.99 2.58
C ASN A 28 -8.04 -21.52 1.39
N ALA A 29 -6.79 -21.10 1.24
CA ALA A 29 -5.92 -21.61 0.19
C ALA A 29 -5.52 -23.06 0.47
N VAL A 30 -5.59 -23.89 -0.57
CA VAL A 30 -5.15 -25.29 -0.53
C VAL A 30 -3.78 -25.37 -1.21
N TYR A 31 -2.79 -25.88 -0.49
CA TYR A 31 -1.42 -26.06 -0.95
C TYR A 31 -0.76 -27.21 -0.23
N ASP A 32 0.30 -27.77 -0.81
CA ASP A 32 1.13 -28.79 -0.19
C ASP A 32 2.37 -28.15 0.46
N ILE A 33 2.73 -28.58 1.67
CA ILE A 33 3.95 -28.12 2.34
C ILE A 33 5.11 -28.97 1.84
N ALA A 34 6.09 -28.34 1.19
CA ALA A 34 7.28 -29.03 0.69
C ALA A 34 8.41 -29.06 1.73
N VAL A 35 8.63 -27.94 2.44
CA VAL A 35 9.68 -27.81 3.45
C VAL A 35 9.22 -26.83 4.53
N GLU A 36 9.37 -27.21 5.78
CA GLU A 36 9.28 -26.28 6.92
C GLU A 36 10.68 -25.73 7.19
N CYS A 37 10.82 -24.40 7.11
CA CYS A 37 12.06 -23.74 7.47
C CYS A 37 12.05 -23.52 8.99
N LEU A 38 13.06 -24.02 9.67
CA LEU A 38 13.26 -23.77 11.09
C LEU A 38 13.63 -22.29 11.26
N HIS A 39 12.80 -21.54 11.96
CA HIS A 39 13.16 -20.22 12.43
C HIS A 39 14.05 -20.34 13.65
N ASP A 40 15.18 -19.63 13.63
CA ASP A 40 16.00 -19.45 14.81
C ASP A 40 15.24 -18.53 15.78
N GLU A 41 14.77 -19.05 16.90
CA GLU A 41 14.01 -18.30 17.94
C GLU A 41 14.85 -17.15 18.56
N SER A 42 16.15 -17.08 18.25
CA SER A 42 17.04 -16.02 18.75
C SER A 42 16.82 -14.65 18.11
N THR A 43 16.12 -14.58 16.99
CA THR A 43 15.81 -13.30 16.34
C THR A 43 14.41 -12.86 16.76
N SER A 44 14.31 -11.76 17.48
CA SER A 44 13.06 -11.09 17.90
C SER A 44 12.23 -10.59 16.70
N SER A 45 11.88 -11.49 15.81
CA SER A 45 11.11 -11.18 14.61
C SER A 45 9.66 -11.62 14.84
N ASN A 46 8.73 -10.80 14.46
CA ASN A 46 7.29 -11.12 14.46
C ASN A 46 6.93 -12.21 13.44
N ILE A 47 7.92 -12.97 12.98
CA ILE A 47 7.74 -14.10 12.06
C ILE A 47 7.35 -15.32 12.90
N LEU A 48 6.16 -15.85 12.64
CA LEU A 48 5.64 -17.04 13.33
C LEU A 48 6.12 -18.33 12.67
N GLN A 49 6.14 -18.35 11.35
CA GLN A 49 6.49 -19.55 10.57
C GLN A 49 6.91 -19.16 9.17
N GLU A 50 7.87 -19.91 8.65
CA GLU A 50 8.29 -19.84 7.26
C GLU A 50 8.23 -21.22 6.64
N THR A 51 7.58 -21.37 5.50
CA THR A 51 7.42 -22.64 4.79
C THR A 51 7.57 -22.47 3.30
N ILE A 52 8.10 -23.49 2.64
CA ILE A 52 8.05 -23.60 1.19
C ILE A 52 6.82 -24.44 0.84
N ILE A 53 5.97 -23.89 0.02
CA ILE A 53 4.71 -24.50 -0.40
C ILE A 53 4.71 -24.80 -1.90
N ILE A 54 3.98 -25.83 -2.27
CA ILE A 54 3.66 -26.15 -3.66
C ILE A 54 2.20 -25.82 -3.89
N GLN A 55 1.97 -24.89 -4.78
CA GLN A 55 0.63 -24.48 -5.17
C GLN A 55 0.26 -25.09 -6.52
N ASN A 56 -0.80 -25.87 -6.52
CA ASN A 56 -1.37 -26.41 -7.76
C ASN A 56 -2.24 -25.35 -8.45
N TYR A 57 -2.11 -25.20 -9.75
CA TYR A 57 -2.96 -24.32 -10.57
C TYR A 57 -3.17 -24.92 -11.96
N LYS A 58 -4.17 -24.42 -12.69
CA LYS A 58 -4.41 -24.80 -14.08
C LYS A 58 -3.88 -23.71 -15.01
N ASP A 59 -3.11 -24.08 -16.01
CA ASP A 59 -2.62 -23.19 -17.06
C ASP A 59 -3.72 -22.74 -18.05
N GLU A 60 -3.36 -22.06 -19.13
CA GLU A 60 -4.29 -21.58 -20.13
C GLU A 60 -4.94 -22.72 -20.92
N LEU A 61 -4.27 -23.86 -21.05
CA LEU A 61 -4.74 -25.08 -21.69
C LEU A 61 -5.47 -26.03 -20.74
N ASN A 62 -5.75 -25.57 -19.51
CA ASN A 62 -6.39 -26.34 -18.45
C ASN A 62 -5.56 -27.54 -17.92
N ASN A 63 -4.25 -27.59 -18.21
CA ASN A 63 -3.35 -28.59 -17.66
C ASN A 63 -3.01 -28.24 -16.21
N LEU A 64 -2.87 -29.26 -15.36
CA LEU A 64 -2.43 -29.09 -13.98
C LEU A 64 -0.93 -28.78 -13.93
N GLN A 65 -0.60 -27.67 -13.32
CA GLN A 65 0.77 -27.18 -13.13
C GLN A 65 1.03 -26.92 -11.64
N THR A 66 2.29 -26.87 -11.28
CA THR A 66 2.73 -26.59 -9.91
C THR A 66 3.56 -25.32 -9.85
N LEU A 67 3.41 -24.55 -8.79
CA LEU A 67 4.20 -23.36 -8.54
C LEU A 67 4.79 -23.44 -7.14
N LYS A 68 6.11 -23.37 -7.04
CA LYS A 68 6.84 -23.34 -5.78
C LYS A 68 6.85 -21.91 -5.26
N LEU A 69 6.35 -21.71 -4.04
CA LEU A 69 6.27 -20.41 -3.38
C LEU A 69 6.81 -20.52 -1.94
N ARG A 70 7.22 -19.39 -1.40
CA ARG A 70 7.59 -19.23 0.00
C ARG A 70 6.43 -18.58 0.72
N ARG A 71 5.94 -19.20 1.80
CA ARG A 71 4.89 -18.71 2.67
C ARG A 71 5.51 -18.24 3.98
N ILE A 72 5.12 -17.05 4.43
CA ILE A 72 5.62 -16.41 5.64
C ILE A 72 4.40 -16.03 6.48
N ALA A 73 4.29 -16.62 7.67
CA ALA A 73 3.31 -16.24 8.68
C ALA A 73 3.94 -15.17 9.58
N TRP A 74 3.31 -14.01 9.67
CA TRP A 74 3.79 -12.86 10.39
C TRP A 74 2.73 -12.33 11.36
N TYR A 75 3.14 -11.96 12.57
CA TYR A 75 2.27 -11.42 13.61
C TYR A 75 2.41 -9.91 13.73
N ASP A 76 1.28 -9.20 13.62
CA ASP A 76 1.20 -7.74 13.84
C ASP A 76 0.76 -7.46 15.28
N GLU A 77 1.72 -7.19 16.15
CA GLU A 77 1.46 -6.84 17.55
C GLU A 77 0.54 -5.62 17.70
N LYS A 78 0.70 -4.63 16.83
CA LYS A 78 -0.09 -3.39 16.89
C LYS A 78 -1.57 -3.63 16.67
N HIS A 79 -1.93 -4.59 15.83
CA HIS A 79 -3.32 -4.89 15.50
C HIS A 79 -3.78 -6.23 16.06
N ASN A 80 -2.92 -6.96 16.80
CA ASN A 80 -3.18 -8.28 17.38
C ASN A 80 -3.73 -9.26 16.33
N ARG A 81 -3.03 -9.38 15.19
CA ARG A 81 -3.44 -10.20 14.04
C ARG A 81 -2.27 -10.87 13.36
N SER A 82 -2.51 -12.09 12.90
CA SER A 82 -1.57 -12.80 12.03
C SER A 82 -1.91 -12.57 10.56
N TYR A 83 -0.87 -12.50 9.75
CA TYR A 83 -0.96 -12.38 8.31
C TYR A 83 -0.09 -13.44 7.66
N GLU A 84 -0.56 -13.98 6.55
CA GLU A 84 0.20 -14.92 5.74
C GLU A 84 0.54 -14.28 4.40
N PHE A 85 1.82 -14.23 4.10
CA PHE A 85 2.33 -13.71 2.84
C PHE A 85 2.88 -14.85 2.00
N ILE A 86 2.70 -14.74 0.68
CA ILE A 86 3.33 -15.62 -0.31
C ILE A 86 4.18 -14.79 -1.26
N THR A 87 5.31 -15.37 -1.65
CA THR A 87 6.28 -14.76 -2.56
C THR A 87 7.02 -15.83 -3.36
N ASN A 88 7.54 -15.44 -4.52
CA ASN A 88 8.50 -16.22 -5.29
C ASN A 88 9.96 -15.81 -5.00
N SER A 89 10.20 -14.89 -4.07
CA SER A 89 11.55 -14.53 -3.63
C SER A 89 12.01 -15.48 -2.53
N PHE A 90 13.10 -16.19 -2.79
CA PHE A 90 13.78 -17.08 -1.84
C PHE A 90 15.05 -16.44 -1.26
N GLU A 91 15.45 -15.28 -1.75
CA GLU A 91 16.68 -14.57 -1.38
C GLU A 91 16.46 -13.53 -0.26
N LEU A 92 15.32 -12.82 -0.32
CA LEU A 92 15.00 -11.80 0.68
C LEU A 92 14.65 -12.45 2.03
N ASP A 93 15.08 -11.85 3.13
CA ASP A 93 14.69 -12.32 4.47
C ASP A 93 13.18 -12.13 4.72
N ALA A 94 12.62 -12.95 5.60
CA ALA A 94 11.18 -12.98 5.88
C ALA A 94 10.67 -11.64 6.44
N GLN A 95 11.47 -10.95 7.24
CA GLN A 95 11.13 -9.66 7.80
C GLN A 95 11.01 -8.58 6.71
N THR A 96 11.94 -8.58 5.77
CA THR A 96 11.89 -7.68 4.60
C THR A 96 10.64 -7.93 3.77
N ILE A 97 10.25 -9.18 3.52
CA ILE A 97 9.02 -9.52 2.80
C ILE A 97 7.78 -8.98 3.53
N ALA A 98 7.69 -9.16 4.85
CA ALA A 98 6.59 -8.64 5.67
C ALA A 98 6.54 -7.10 5.62
N LEU A 99 7.69 -6.43 5.70
CA LEU A 99 7.79 -4.97 5.58
C LEU A 99 7.37 -4.45 4.21
N LEU A 100 7.79 -5.11 3.12
CA LEU A 100 7.39 -4.75 1.76
C LEU A 100 5.86 -4.79 1.61
N TYR A 101 5.22 -5.83 2.13
CA TYR A 101 3.76 -5.89 2.11
C TYR A 101 3.12 -4.79 2.96
N LYS A 102 3.67 -4.50 4.13
CA LYS A 102 3.20 -3.41 5.00
C LYS A 102 3.31 -2.04 4.32
N TYR A 103 4.36 -1.80 3.52
CA TYR A 103 4.50 -0.57 2.75
C TYR A 103 3.44 -0.41 1.66
N ARG A 104 2.88 -1.49 1.12
CA ARG A 104 1.74 -1.43 0.19
C ARG A 104 0.54 -0.67 0.78
N TRP A 105 0.30 -0.82 2.09
CA TRP A 105 -0.78 -0.10 2.78
C TRP A 105 -0.65 1.42 2.68
N LYS A 106 0.56 1.93 2.51
CA LYS A 106 0.79 3.38 2.30
C LYS A 106 0.16 3.87 1.00
N ILE A 107 0.05 3.03 -0.01
CA ILE A 107 -0.61 3.35 -1.28
C ILE A 107 -2.11 3.56 -1.06
N GLU A 108 -2.75 2.71 -0.27
CA GLU A 108 -4.17 2.88 0.06
C GLU A 108 -4.42 4.16 0.86
N LEU A 109 -3.57 4.46 1.85
CA LEU A 109 -3.64 5.71 2.59
C LEU A 109 -3.42 6.94 1.70
N PHE A 110 -2.53 6.84 0.72
CA PHE A 110 -2.31 7.88 -0.27
C PHE A 110 -3.56 8.13 -1.12
N PHE A 111 -4.15 7.08 -1.69
CA PHE A 111 -5.40 7.22 -2.46
C PHE A 111 -6.57 7.69 -1.59
N LYS A 112 -6.64 7.26 -0.34
CA LYS A 112 -7.63 7.78 0.62
C LYS A 112 -7.47 9.29 0.81
N LYS A 113 -6.25 9.77 1.06
CA LYS A 113 -5.96 11.21 1.15
C LYS A 113 -6.33 11.95 -0.14
N LEU A 114 -6.00 11.39 -1.29
CA LEU A 114 -6.31 11.98 -2.58
C LEU A 114 -7.83 12.15 -2.75
N LYS A 115 -8.61 11.08 -2.56
CA LYS A 115 -10.06 11.10 -2.67
C LYS A 115 -10.75 12.01 -1.65
N GLN A 116 -10.22 12.09 -0.42
CA GLN A 116 -10.78 12.95 0.62
C GLN A 116 -10.55 14.44 0.36
N ASN A 117 -9.44 14.80 -0.27
CA ASN A 117 -9.06 16.20 -0.42
C ASN A 117 -9.32 16.76 -1.82
N PHE A 118 -9.51 15.92 -2.83
CA PHE A 118 -9.74 16.33 -4.21
C PHE A 118 -10.95 15.61 -4.80
N PRO A 119 -11.85 16.32 -5.52
CA PRO A 119 -13.08 15.74 -6.06
C PRO A 119 -12.80 14.92 -7.33
N LEU A 120 -12.21 13.75 -7.17
CA LEU A 120 -11.98 12.80 -8.26
C LEU A 120 -13.20 11.91 -8.56
N GLN A 121 -14.34 12.19 -7.94
CA GLN A 121 -15.62 11.51 -8.21
C GLN A 121 -16.32 12.05 -9.44
N TYR A 122 -15.99 13.30 -9.83
CA TYR A 122 -16.57 13.99 -10.96
C TYR A 122 -15.46 14.51 -11.86
N PHE A 123 -15.45 14.08 -13.11
CA PHE A 123 -14.52 14.58 -14.10
C PHE A 123 -15.17 15.71 -14.90
N VAL A 124 -14.39 16.77 -15.13
CA VAL A 124 -14.86 17.95 -15.85
C VAL A 124 -14.95 17.70 -17.35
N GLY A 125 -14.16 16.76 -17.85
CA GLY A 125 -14.14 16.36 -19.25
C GLY A 125 -14.45 14.88 -19.43
N ASP A 126 -15.04 14.53 -20.57
CA ASP A 126 -15.48 13.17 -20.90
C ASP A 126 -14.43 12.37 -21.68
N ASN A 127 -13.36 13.01 -22.18
CA ASN A 127 -12.30 12.33 -22.91
C ASN A 127 -11.15 11.87 -21.98
N SER A 128 -10.45 10.83 -22.39
CA SER A 128 -9.34 10.21 -21.62
C SER A 128 -8.28 11.24 -21.21
N ASN A 129 -7.90 12.13 -22.12
CA ASN A 129 -6.88 13.14 -21.85
C ASN A 129 -7.31 14.13 -20.77
N ALA A 130 -8.56 14.59 -20.77
CA ALA A 130 -9.08 15.50 -19.73
C ALA A 130 -9.12 14.81 -18.35
N ILE A 131 -9.50 13.52 -18.32
CA ILE A 131 -9.50 12.71 -17.11
C ILE A 131 -8.07 12.56 -16.58
N GLU A 132 -7.12 12.21 -17.41
CA GLU A 132 -5.72 12.09 -17.05
C GLU A 132 -5.13 13.39 -16.51
N ILE A 133 -5.40 14.53 -17.17
CA ILE A 133 -4.97 15.85 -16.72
C ILE A 133 -5.53 16.16 -15.33
N GLN A 134 -6.81 15.90 -15.09
CA GLN A 134 -7.43 16.14 -13.78
C GLN A 134 -6.80 15.29 -12.69
N ILE A 135 -6.48 14.01 -12.98
CA ILE A 135 -5.79 13.13 -12.03
C ILE A 135 -4.38 13.66 -11.74
N TRP A 136 -3.60 14.03 -12.76
CA TRP A 136 -2.27 14.59 -12.59
C TRP A 136 -2.28 15.89 -11.79
N MET A 137 -3.21 16.79 -12.06
CA MET A 137 -3.36 18.04 -11.31
C MET A 137 -3.65 17.77 -9.83
N ALA A 138 -4.53 16.82 -9.53
CA ALA A 138 -4.83 16.43 -8.15
C ALA A 138 -3.61 15.82 -7.43
N LEU A 139 -2.83 15.00 -8.12
CA LEU A 139 -1.58 14.40 -7.60
C LEU A 139 -0.53 15.47 -7.30
N ILE A 140 -0.30 16.40 -8.23
CA ILE A 140 0.65 17.51 -8.06
C ILE A 140 0.22 18.39 -6.88
N ALA A 141 -1.06 18.76 -6.81
CA ALA A 141 -1.58 19.57 -5.72
C ALA A 141 -1.44 18.85 -4.36
N LEU A 142 -1.73 17.54 -4.29
CA LEU A 142 -1.53 16.76 -3.08
C LEU A 142 -0.07 16.76 -2.62
N LEU A 143 0.87 16.57 -3.54
CA LEU A 143 2.31 16.55 -3.24
C LEU A 143 2.77 17.92 -2.75
N LEU A 144 2.45 19.00 -3.46
CA LEU A 144 2.80 20.36 -3.07
C LEU A 144 2.27 20.72 -1.69
N LEU A 145 0.98 20.47 -1.44
CA LEU A 145 0.36 20.75 -0.14
C LEU A 145 0.94 19.88 0.98
N SER A 146 1.33 18.64 0.67
CA SER A 146 1.99 17.76 1.65
C SER A 146 3.36 18.31 2.05
N VAL A 147 4.17 18.78 1.09
CA VAL A 147 5.48 19.38 1.35
C VAL A 147 5.32 20.67 2.16
N ILE A 148 4.38 21.54 1.78
CA ILE A 148 4.11 22.78 2.52
C ILE A 148 3.66 22.47 3.95
N HIS A 149 2.77 21.51 4.14
CA HIS A 149 2.28 21.10 5.45
C HIS A 149 3.42 20.57 6.35
N GLN A 150 4.29 19.73 5.81
CA GLN A 150 5.46 19.18 6.54
C GLN A 150 6.46 20.28 6.91
N ASN A 151 6.80 21.16 5.97
CA ASN A 151 7.79 22.24 6.19
C ASN A 151 7.33 23.24 7.26
N ASN A 152 6.03 23.47 7.39
CA ASN A 152 5.49 24.38 8.41
C ASN A 152 5.33 23.73 9.79
N LYS A 153 5.66 22.44 9.97
CA LYS A 153 5.59 21.69 11.26
C LYS A 153 4.29 21.96 12.03
N THR A 154 3.19 22.09 11.32
CA THR A 154 1.90 22.37 11.93
C THR A 154 1.31 21.13 12.59
N THR A 155 0.64 21.28 13.74
CA THR A 155 -0.14 20.22 14.41
C THR A 155 -1.54 20.03 13.82
N MET A 156 -1.90 20.86 12.83
CA MET A 156 -3.18 20.81 12.13
C MET A 156 -3.30 19.54 11.31
N ALA A 157 -4.48 18.90 11.31
CA ALA A 157 -4.74 17.77 10.42
C ALA A 157 -4.62 18.20 8.96
N PHE A 158 -4.07 17.33 8.12
CA PHE A 158 -3.80 17.65 6.71
C PHE A 158 -5.07 18.07 5.94
N SER A 159 -6.23 17.41 6.18
CA SER A 159 -7.50 17.75 5.53
C SER A 159 -7.97 19.17 5.89
N VAL A 160 -7.81 19.56 7.15
CA VAL A 160 -8.14 20.93 7.61
C VAL A 160 -7.23 21.95 6.94
N PHE A 161 -5.93 21.65 6.87
CA PHE A 161 -4.96 22.50 6.16
C PHE A 161 -5.34 22.70 4.70
N VAL A 162 -5.68 21.63 3.98
CA VAL A 162 -6.12 21.71 2.57
C VAL A 162 -7.38 22.53 2.42
N THR A 163 -8.35 22.39 3.34
CA THR A 163 -9.59 23.17 3.32
C THR A 163 -9.32 24.66 3.48
N ILE A 164 -8.51 25.03 4.48
CA ILE A 164 -8.12 26.42 4.72
C ILE A 164 -7.36 26.99 3.52
N PHE A 165 -6.42 26.21 2.98
CA PHE A 165 -5.66 26.61 1.79
C PHE A 165 -6.59 26.90 0.60
N LYS A 166 -7.58 26.03 0.34
CA LYS A 166 -8.56 26.22 -0.74
C LYS A 166 -9.40 27.51 -0.56
N LEU A 167 -9.84 27.79 0.66
CA LEU A 167 -10.62 28.99 0.97
C LEU A 167 -9.83 30.30 0.75
N HIS A 168 -8.52 30.24 0.91
CA HIS A 168 -7.65 31.40 0.82
C HIS A 168 -6.74 31.41 -0.42
N LEU A 169 -6.97 30.51 -1.39
CA LEU A 169 -6.11 30.32 -2.57
C LEU A 169 -5.95 31.63 -3.38
N PHE A 170 -6.98 32.46 -3.43
CA PHE A 170 -6.98 33.72 -4.17
C PHE A 170 -6.72 34.97 -3.29
N ASN A 171 -6.45 34.75 -2.00
CA ASN A 171 -6.13 35.86 -1.10
C ASN A 171 -4.61 36.05 -1.02
N TYR A 172 -4.15 37.29 -1.04
CA TYR A 172 -2.73 37.66 -0.89
C TYR A 172 -2.29 37.51 0.58
N ILE A 173 -2.48 36.35 1.17
CA ILE A 173 -2.08 36.03 2.56
C ILE A 173 -0.98 35.00 2.53
N SER A 174 0.11 35.25 3.27
CA SER A 174 1.17 34.23 3.37
C SER A 174 0.69 33.02 4.17
N ILE A 175 1.21 31.85 3.84
CA ILE A 175 0.86 30.61 4.54
C ILE A 175 1.16 30.71 6.05
N LYS A 176 2.24 31.40 6.43
CA LYS A 176 2.59 31.62 7.84
C LYS A 176 1.52 32.46 8.57
N GLN A 177 1.03 33.53 7.96
CA GLN A 177 -0.04 34.34 8.53
C GLN A 177 -1.33 33.54 8.68
N LEU A 178 -1.70 32.78 7.68
CA LEU A 178 -2.89 31.92 7.68
C LEU A 178 -2.85 30.88 8.82
N LEU A 179 -1.71 30.28 9.07
CA LEU A 179 -1.54 29.32 10.17
C LEU A 179 -1.58 29.98 11.56
N VAL A 180 -1.08 31.22 11.67
CA VAL A 180 -1.15 31.98 12.93
C VAL A 180 -2.58 32.38 13.25
N GLU A 181 -3.33 32.87 12.29
CA GLU A 181 -4.74 33.25 12.47
C GLU A 181 -5.62 32.06 12.86
N TYR A 182 -5.38 30.89 12.25
CA TYR A 182 -6.10 29.66 12.62
C TYR A 182 -5.83 29.25 14.06
N LYS A 183 -4.56 29.35 14.53
CA LYS A 183 -4.21 29.05 15.92
C LYS A 183 -4.92 29.98 16.90
N LYS A 184 -5.00 31.28 16.61
CA LYS A 184 -5.71 32.26 17.46
C LYS A 184 -7.19 31.94 17.59
N LYS A 185 -7.86 31.55 16.49
CA LYS A 185 -9.31 31.19 16.49
C LYS A 185 -9.62 29.88 17.26
N LYS A 186 -8.66 29.02 17.51
CA LYS A 186 -8.86 27.74 18.22
C LYS A 186 -8.77 27.92 19.75
N HIS A 187 -8.28 29.04 20.24
CA HIS A 187 -8.09 29.35 21.67
C HIS A 187 -9.14 30.34 22.19
N HIS A 188 -10.12 30.71 21.39
CA HIS A 188 -11.36 31.40 21.74
C HIS A 188 -12.55 30.45 21.54
#